data_4738cc77cf2967b2cb9719f4fc068522
#
_entry.id   4738cc77cf2967b2cb9719f4fc068522
#
_cell.length_a   1.000
_cell.length_b   1.000
_cell.length_c   1.000
_cell.angle_alpha   90.00
_cell.angle_beta   90.00
_cell.angle_gamma   90.00
#
_symmetry.space_group_name_H-M   'P 1'
#
loop_
_entity.id
_entity.type
_entity.pdbx_description
1 polymer ?
#
loop_
_entity_poly.entity_id
_entity_poly.type
_entity_poly.pdbx_seq_one_letter_code
_entity_poly.pdbx_strand_id
1 'polypeptide(L)'
;MGQEIDRLDRTLIRALRADPRASYKAIADGLGISHNTAKARLDRLMNEHVIRLAVIADPPSVGLAVSAHIGISVQPSFTQSVSRLLVARREVSFLGLTLGDQDILAIANFESNEKLFQFVNRFVGNLEGVTGVETSVVCQSLKWDPDDTTFLAPHEDEPSVTPRQVV
;
A
#
# COMPACT_ATOMS: atom_id res chain seq x y z
N MET A 1 0.31 -12.36 -19.13
CA MET A 1 0.66 -13.32 -18.07
C MET A 1 2.03 -12.89 -17.56
N GLY A 2 2.10 -12.32 -16.32
CA GLY A 2 3.37 -11.96 -15.71
C GLY A 2 4.19 -13.22 -15.46
N GLN A 3 5.50 -13.10 -15.60
CA GLN A 3 6.41 -14.20 -15.30
C GLN A 3 6.35 -14.49 -13.81
N GLU A 4 6.28 -15.75 -13.42
CA GLU A 4 6.24 -16.18 -12.01
C GLU A 4 7.48 -15.68 -11.26
N ILE A 5 7.30 -15.13 -10.06
CA ILE A 5 8.38 -14.62 -9.20
C ILE A 5 9.15 -15.83 -8.65
N ASP A 6 10.41 -15.97 -9.03
CA ASP A 6 11.28 -17.05 -8.60
C ASP A 6 11.95 -16.76 -7.23
N ARG A 7 12.74 -17.72 -6.74
CA ARG A 7 13.45 -17.59 -5.46
C ARG A 7 14.45 -16.44 -5.46
N LEU A 8 15.16 -16.21 -6.58
CA LEU A 8 16.13 -15.12 -6.69
C LEU A 8 15.43 -13.76 -6.68
N ASP A 9 14.28 -13.65 -7.36
CA ASP A 9 13.47 -12.43 -7.35
C ASP A 9 13.02 -12.08 -5.93
N ARG A 10 12.51 -13.05 -5.16
CA ARG A 10 12.13 -12.85 -3.75
C ARG A 10 13.31 -12.38 -2.90
N THR A 11 14.50 -12.95 -3.13
CA THR A 11 15.71 -12.56 -2.41
C THR A 11 16.15 -11.14 -2.76
N LEU A 12 16.07 -10.76 -4.04
CA LEU A 12 16.35 -9.39 -4.50
C LEU A 12 15.38 -8.37 -3.89
N ILE A 13 14.08 -8.69 -3.84
CA ILE A 13 13.07 -7.83 -3.23
C ILE A 13 13.37 -7.65 -1.73
N ARG A 14 13.70 -8.73 -1.01
CA ARG A 14 14.08 -8.65 0.41
C ARG A 14 15.31 -7.79 0.64
N ALA A 15 16.35 -7.95 -0.18
CA ALA A 15 17.57 -7.14 -0.09
C ALA A 15 17.28 -5.66 -0.30
N LEU A 16 16.45 -5.32 -1.31
CA LEU A 16 16.05 -3.95 -1.60
C LEU A 16 15.14 -3.35 -0.50
N ARG A 17 14.29 -4.17 0.11
CA ARG A 17 13.49 -3.77 1.27
C ARG A 17 14.35 -3.46 2.49
N ALA A 18 15.36 -4.29 2.77
CA ALA A 18 16.28 -4.10 3.90
C ALA A 18 17.11 -2.83 3.77
N ASP A 19 17.52 -2.47 2.54
CA ASP A 19 18.19 -1.21 2.23
C ASP A 19 17.69 -0.67 0.87
N PRO A 20 16.64 0.19 0.88
CA PRO A 20 16.11 0.78 -0.34
C PRO A 20 17.07 1.72 -1.09
N ARG A 21 18.20 2.09 -0.46
CA ARG A 21 19.24 2.93 -1.07
C ARG A 21 20.43 2.12 -1.58
N ALA A 22 20.44 0.81 -1.36
CA ALA A 22 21.52 -0.04 -1.84
C ALA A 22 21.66 0.04 -3.35
N SER A 23 22.90 0.17 -3.83
CA SER A 23 23.15 0.08 -5.26
C SER A 23 22.94 -1.36 -5.75
N TYR A 24 22.55 -1.53 -7.01
CA TYR A 24 22.42 -2.86 -7.62
C TYR A 24 23.72 -3.68 -7.52
N LYS A 25 24.87 -2.99 -7.53
CA LYS A 25 26.16 -3.62 -7.30
C LYS A 25 26.29 -4.17 -5.88
N ALA A 26 25.95 -3.37 -4.87
CA ALA A 26 26.00 -3.81 -3.48
C ALA A 26 25.07 -5.00 -3.21
N ILE A 27 23.86 -4.98 -3.80
CA ILE A 27 22.91 -6.10 -3.72
C ILE A 27 23.49 -7.35 -4.41
N ALA A 28 24.07 -7.20 -5.61
CA ALA A 28 24.66 -8.29 -6.36
C ALA A 28 25.82 -8.95 -5.61
N ASP A 29 26.73 -8.12 -5.07
CA ASP A 29 27.90 -8.56 -4.28
C ASP A 29 27.44 -9.30 -3.01
N GLY A 30 26.42 -8.79 -2.31
CA GLY A 30 25.86 -9.42 -1.11
C GLY A 30 25.18 -10.78 -1.37
N LEU A 31 24.69 -11.00 -2.59
CA LEU A 31 24.01 -12.24 -2.99
C LEU A 31 24.90 -13.18 -3.80
N GLY A 32 26.16 -12.82 -4.09
CA GLY A 32 27.08 -13.63 -4.88
C GLY A 32 26.65 -13.81 -6.34
N ILE A 33 25.94 -12.82 -6.92
CA ILE A 33 25.49 -12.84 -8.31
C ILE A 33 26.13 -11.72 -9.13
N SER A 34 26.05 -11.78 -10.46
CA SER A 34 26.57 -10.70 -11.29
C SER A 34 25.72 -9.43 -11.19
N HIS A 35 26.35 -8.26 -11.27
CA HIS A 35 25.67 -6.97 -11.34
C HIS A 35 24.62 -6.93 -12.45
N ASN A 36 24.94 -7.48 -13.63
CA ASN A 36 24.03 -7.50 -14.77
C ASN A 36 22.79 -8.36 -14.48
N THR A 37 22.95 -9.49 -13.77
CA THR A 37 21.85 -10.34 -13.34
C THR A 37 20.93 -9.60 -12.38
N ALA A 38 21.49 -8.98 -11.33
CA ALA A 38 20.72 -8.21 -10.36
C ALA A 38 19.96 -7.06 -11.03
N LYS A 39 20.65 -6.29 -11.88
CA LYS A 39 20.08 -5.17 -12.62
C LYS A 39 18.91 -5.62 -13.51
N ALA A 40 19.14 -6.60 -14.36
CA ALA A 40 18.11 -7.06 -15.30
C ALA A 40 16.85 -7.57 -14.59
N ARG A 41 16.99 -8.26 -13.45
CA ARG A 41 15.88 -8.76 -12.68
C ARG A 41 15.12 -7.65 -11.94
N LEU A 42 15.83 -6.73 -11.28
CA LEU A 42 15.20 -5.60 -10.60
C LEU A 42 14.49 -4.67 -11.58
N ASP A 43 15.11 -4.38 -12.74
CA ASP A 43 14.48 -3.58 -13.79
C ASP A 43 13.20 -4.27 -14.32
N ARG A 44 13.24 -5.59 -14.52
CA ARG A 44 12.05 -6.37 -14.90
C ARG A 44 10.94 -6.26 -13.84
N LEU A 45 11.27 -6.51 -12.57
CA LEU A 45 10.29 -6.45 -11.47
C LEU A 45 9.63 -5.08 -11.36
N MET A 46 10.38 -4.00 -11.62
CA MET A 46 9.85 -2.64 -11.65
C MET A 46 8.98 -2.39 -12.90
N ASN A 47 9.45 -2.80 -14.08
CA ASN A 47 8.70 -2.61 -15.34
C ASN A 47 7.40 -3.40 -15.38
N GLU A 48 7.37 -4.59 -14.79
CA GLU A 48 6.17 -5.42 -14.65
C GLU A 48 5.29 -5.00 -13.46
N HIS A 49 5.64 -3.91 -12.78
CA HIS A 49 4.92 -3.39 -11.60
C HIS A 49 4.79 -4.38 -10.43
N VAL A 50 5.68 -5.38 -10.36
CA VAL A 50 5.76 -6.32 -9.23
C VAL A 50 6.25 -5.58 -7.98
N ILE A 51 7.21 -4.65 -8.15
CA ILE A 51 7.69 -3.76 -7.08
C ILE A 51 7.64 -2.30 -7.52
N ARG A 52 7.55 -1.40 -6.56
CA ARG A 52 7.70 0.05 -6.73
C ARG A 52 8.56 0.62 -5.63
N LEU A 53 9.49 1.51 -5.97
CA LEU A 53 10.20 2.32 -4.99
C LEU A 53 9.36 3.56 -4.70
N ALA A 54 9.04 3.77 -3.43
CA ALA A 54 8.25 4.90 -2.99
C ALA A 54 8.85 5.51 -1.71
N VAL A 55 8.67 6.80 -1.54
CA VAL A 55 8.87 7.46 -0.24
C VAL A 55 7.52 7.48 0.46
N ILE A 56 7.49 6.91 1.65
CA ILE A 56 6.27 6.84 2.46
C ILE A 56 6.45 7.83 3.61
N ALA A 57 5.52 8.78 3.70
CA ALA A 57 5.46 9.73 4.81
C ALA A 57 4.39 9.27 5.81
N ASP A 58 4.70 9.37 7.09
CA ASP A 58 3.73 9.17 8.15
C ASP A 58 2.67 10.28 8.11
N PRO A 59 1.37 9.96 7.92
CA PRO A 59 0.34 10.95 7.69
C PRO A 59 0.26 12.04 8.79
N PRO A 60 0.28 11.72 10.09
CA PRO A 60 0.34 12.73 11.15
C PRO A 60 1.53 13.67 11.04
N SER A 61 2.70 13.16 10.67
CA SER A 61 3.94 13.94 10.55
C SER A 61 3.91 14.95 9.40
N VAL A 62 3.01 14.79 8.44
CA VAL A 62 2.78 15.72 7.32
C VAL A 62 1.47 16.51 7.45
N GLY A 63 0.90 16.57 8.66
CA GLY A 63 -0.28 17.38 8.97
C GLY A 63 -1.63 16.70 8.71
N LEU A 64 -1.65 15.40 8.39
CA LEU A 64 -2.86 14.61 8.22
C LEU A 64 -3.16 13.85 9.52
N ALA A 65 -3.62 14.56 10.53
CA ALA A 65 -3.76 14.04 11.89
C ALA A 65 -4.91 13.02 12.09
N VAL A 66 -5.83 12.93 11.14
CA VAL A 66 -7.02 12.06 11.23
C VAL A 66 -6.96 11.02 10.15
N SER A 67 -6.89 9.75 10.54
CA SER A 67 -7.03 8.60 9.64
C SER A 67 -8.38 7.93 9.89
N ALA A 68 -9.10 7.60 8.85
CA ALA A 68 -10.42 6.97 8.93
C ALA A 68 -10.57 5.81 7.96
N HIS A 69 -11.27 4.77 8.40
CA HIS A 69 -11.84 3.71 7.58
C HIS A 69 -13.27 4.11 7.25
N ILE A 70 -13.60 4.12 5.98
CA ILE A 70 -14.92 4.52 5.48
C ILE A 70 -15.48 3.36 4.68
N GLY A 71 -16.48 2.70 5.25
CA GLY A 71 -17.25 1.67 4.59
C GLY A 71 -18.45 2.31 3.88
N ILE A 72 -18.66 1.95 2.63
CA ILE A 72 -19.69 2.56 1.78
C ILE A 72 -20.54 1.46 1.17
N SER A 73 -21.85 1.55 1.40
CA SER A 73 -22.84 0.70 0.75
C SER A 73 -23.38 1.40 -0.49
N VAL A 74 -23.41 0.70 -1.62
CA VAL A 74 -23.72 1.29 -2.92
C VAL A 74 -24.66 0.37 -3.68
N GLN A 75 -25.63 0.94 -4.38
CA GLN A 75 -26.41 0.15 -5.35
C GLN A 75 -25.49 -0.46 -6.41
N PRO A 76 -25.64 -1.75 -6.76
CA PRO A 76 -24.69 -2.45 -7.64
C PRO A 76 -24.40 -1.77 -8.98
N SER A 77 -25.41 -1.12 -9.57
CA SER A 77 -25.27 -0.37 -10.83
C SER A 77 -24.35 0.85 -10.74
N PHE A 78 -24.13 1.39 -9.54
CA PHE A 78 -23.34 2.59 -9.29
C PHE A 78 -21.93 2.30 -8.73
N THR A 79 -21.61 1.05 -8.37
CA THR A 79 -20.33 0.69 -7.74
C THR A 79 -19.13 1.21 -8.54
N GLN A 80 -19.13 1.05 -9.86
CA GLN A 80 -18.02 1.47 -10.71
C GLN A 80 -17.90 3.00 -10.82
N SER A 81 -19.02 3.73 -10.90
CA SER A 81 -19.02 5.20 -10.97
C SER A 81 -18.56 5.83 -9.65
N VAL A 82 -19.08 5.34 -8.52
CA VAL A 82 -18.68 5.76 -7.18
C VAL A 82 -17.20 5.48 -6.93
N SER A 83 -16.72 4.28 -7.26
CA SER A 83 -15.31 3.93 -7.11
C SER A 83 -14.39 4.87 -7.89
N ARG A 84 -14.72 5.20 -9.14
CA ARG A 84 -13.93 6.15 -9.95
C ARG A 84 -13.84 7.55 -9.32
N LEU A 85 -14.93 8.04 -8.74
CA LEU A 85 -14.97 9.34 -8.08
C LEU A 85 -14.12 9.34 -6.79
N LEU A 86 -14.15 8.23 -6.03
CA LEU A 86 -13.38 8.07 -4.81
C LEU A 86 -11.86 7.91 -5.10
N VAL A 87 -11.49 7.11 -6.12
CA VAL A 87 -10.07 6.94 -6.53
C VAL A 87 -9.43 8.27 -6.92
N ALA A 88 -10.19 9.21 -7.48
CA ALA A 88 -9.68 10.53 -7.84
C ALA A 88 -9.44 11.47 -6.65
N ARG A 89 -9.83 11.06 -5.44
CA ARG A 89 -9.69 11.90 -4.24
C ARG A 89 -8.31 11.72 -3.60
N ARG A 90 -7.61 12.82 -3.40
CA ARG A 90 -6.27 12.83 -2.77
C ARG A 90 -6.30 12.39 -1.30
N GLU A 91 -7.43 12.57 -0.65
CA GLU A 91 -7.65 12.16 0.74
C GLU A 91 -7.66 10.64 0.89
N VAL A 92 -8.04 9.91 -0.18
CA VAL A 92 -8.16 8.45 -0.20
C VAL A 92 -6.79 7.84 -0.51
N SER A 93 -6.23 7.12 0.45
CA SER A 93 -4.96 6.41 0.32
C SER A 93 -5.12 4.95 -0.11
N PHE A 94 -6.28 4.35 0.18
CA PHE A 94 -6.65 3.00 -0.25
C PHE A 94 -8.14 2.95 -0.62
N LEU A 95 -8.46 2.23 -1.65
CA LEU A 95 -9.84 1.90 -2.03
C LEU A 95 -9.91 0.45 -2.49
N GLY A 96 -10.80 -0.32 -1.89
CA GLY A 96 -11.07 -1.72 -2.25
C GLY A 96 -12.55 -2.00 -2.38
N LEU A 97 -12.92 -2.86 -3.33
CA LEU A 97 -14.25 -3.50 -3.35
C LEU A 97 -14.24 -4.66 -2.37
N THR A 98 -15.29 -4.78 -1.58
CA THR A 98 -15.41 -5.79 -0.51
C THR A 98 -16.59 -6.72 -0.76
N LEU A 99 -16.51 -7.89 -0.18
CA LEU A 99 -17.62 -8.84 -0.07
C LEU A 99 -18.05 -8.88 1.39
N GLY A 100 -19.22 -8.35 1.72
CA GLY A 100 -19.72 -8.28 3.09
C GLY A 100 -20.77 -7.19 3.24
N ASP A 101 -20.86 -6.60 4.43
CA ASP A 101 -21.88 -5.60 4.79
C ASP A 101 -21.71 -4.27 4.03
N GLN A 102 -20.52 -4.01 3.51
CA GLN A 102 -20.19 -2.82 2.74
C GLN A 102 -19.61 -3.23 1.39
N ASP A 103 -19.91 -2.48 0.33
CA ASP A 103 -19.49 -2.78 -1.03
C ASP A 103 -18.10 -2.20 -1.34
N ILE A 104 -17.76 -1.07 -0.68
CA ILE A 104 -16.50 -0.35 -0.87
C ILE A 104 -15.90 -0.03 0.50
N LEU A 105 -14.62 -0.32 0.66
CA LEU A 105 -13.81 0.13 1.80
C LEU A 105 -12.78 1.14 1.32
N ALA A 106 -12.77 2.32 1.95
CA ALA A 106 -11.76 3.34 1.76
C ALA A 106 -10.96 3.57 3.05
N ILE A 107 -9.65 3.81 2.92
CA ILE A 107 -8.82 4.41 3.96
C ILE A 107 -8.48 5.82 3.49
N ALA A 108 -8.75 6.81 4.33
CA ALA A 108 -8.57 8.20 3.98
C ALA A 108 -7.95 8.98 5.14
N ASN A 109 -7.14 10.02 4.80
CA ASN A 109 -6.43 10.82 5.76
C ASN A 109 -6.81 12.29 5.63
N PHE A 110 -6.98 12.98 6.77
CA PHE A 110 -7.48 14.34 6.84
C PHE A 110 -6.69 15.19 7.85
N GLU A 111 -6.67 16.47 7.63
CA GLU A 111 -6.06 17.46 8.56
C GLU A 111 -6.83 17.55 9.89
N SER A 112 -8.16 17.34 9.87
CA SER A 112 -9.02 17.44 11.05
C SER A 112 -10.30 16.60 10.91
N ASN A 113 -10.97 16.36 12.04
CA ASN A 113 -12.28 15.72 12.08
C ASN A 113 -13.34 16.52 11.30
N GLU A 114 -13.21 17.85 11.24
CA GLU A 114 -14.12 18.67 10.43
C GLU A 114 -13.98 18.37 8.94
N LYS A 115 -12.74 18.21 8.44
CA LYS A 115 -12.48 17.83 7.06
C LYS A 115 -13.00 16.44 6.73
N LEU A 116 -12.83 15.48 7.63
CA LEU A 116 -13.45 14.15 7.52
C LEU A 116 -14.97 14.25 7.44
N PHE A 117 -15.60 15.00 8.36
CA PHE A 117 -17.05 15.20 8.38
C PHE A 117 -17.57 15.82 7.06
N GLN A 118 -16.86 16.84 6.55
CA GLN A 118 -17.21 17.45 5.27
C GLN A 118 -17.07 16.46 4.11
N PHE A 119 -16.00 15.66 4.09
CA PHE A 119 -15.80 14.64 3.07
C PHE A 119 -16.90 13.59 3.08
N VAL A 120 -17.22 13.03 4.24
CA VAL A 120 -18.26 12.01 4.36
C VAL A 120 -19.65 12.57 3.99
N ASN A 121 -20.05 13.69 4.62
CA ASN A 121 -21.43 14.15 4.47
C ASN A 121 -21.68 14.97 3.20
N ARG A 122 -20.69 15.75 2.72
CA ARG A 122 -20.88 16.61 1.54
C ARG A 122 -20.42 15.96 0.24
N PHE A 123 -19.49 15.05 0.30
CA PHE A 123 -19.02 14.37 -0.90
C PHE A 123 -19.54 12.94 -0.97
N VAL A 124 -19.15 12.03 -0.08
CA VAL A 124 -19.50 10.61 -0.20
C VAL A 124 -21.01 10.41 -0.11
N GLY A 125 -21.67 11.00 0.89
CA GLY A 125 -23.11 10.83 1.11
C GLY A 125 -24.02 11.44 0.02
N ASN A 126 -23.47 12.30 -0.85
CA ASN A 126 -24.19 12.88 -1.99
C ASN A 126 -23.88 12.19 -3.33
N LEU A 127 -23.05 11.16 -3.33
CA LEU A 127 -22.80 10.39 -4.55
C LEU A 127 -24.01 9.55 -4.92
N GLU A 128 -24.39 9.63 -6.18
CA GLU A 128 -25.53 8.86 -6.70
C GLU A 128 -25.28 7.36 -6.52
N GLY A 129 -26.26 6.67 -5.99
CA GLY A 129 -26.23 5.23 -5.72
C GLY A 129 -25.64 4.85 -4.35
N VAL A 130 -25.08 5.78 -3.57
CA VAL A 130 -24.67 5.52 -2.18
C VAL A 130 -25.93 5.40 -1.31
N THR A 131 -26.02 4.29 -0.56
CA THR A 131 -27.15 3.96 0.31
C THR A 131 -26.79 4.03 1.80
N GLY A 132 -25.52 3.96 2.12
CA GLY A 132 -25.04 4.03 3.50
C GLY A 132 -23.53 4.34 3.57
N VAL A 133 -23.11 5.02 4.64
CA VAL A 133 -21.72 5.30 4.93
C VAL A 133 -21.45 5.06 6.41
N GLU A 134 -20.50 4.21 6.70
CA GLU A 134 -20.01 3.93 8.04
C GLU A 134 -18.56 4.44 8.16
N THR A 135 -18.26 5.16 9.24
CA THR A 135 -16.95 5.78 9.41
C THR A 135 -16.37 5.42 10.76
N SER A 136 -15.17 4.84 10.75
CA SER A 136 -14.39 4.53 11.95
C SER A 136 -13.11 5.36 11.94
N VAL A 137 -12.94 6.22 12.94
CA VAL A 137 -11.73 7.02 13.10
C VAL A 137 -10.69 6.23 13.88
N VAL A 138 -9.46 6.19 13.40
CA VAL A 138 -8.34 5.57 14.10
C VAL A 138 -7.88 6.50 15.22
N CYS A 139 -8.18 6.12 16.46
CA CYS A 139 -7.79 6.92 17.66
C CYS A 139 -6.29 6.79 17.96
N GLN A 140 -5.73 5.60 17.74
CA GLN A 140 -4.32 5.30 17.96
C GLN A 140 -3.87 4.19 17.02
N SER A 141 -2.78 4.42 16.28
CA SER A 141 -2.12 3.35 15.53
C SER A 141 -1.12 2.65 16.45
N LEU A 142 -1.30 1.36 16.65
CA LEU A 142 -0.39 0.52 17.45
C LEU A 142 0.71 -0.10 16.60
N LYS A 143 0.43 -0.31 15.33
CA LYS A 143 1.38 -0.76 14.31
C LYS A 143 0.98 -0.15 12.98
N TRP A 144 1.93 0.46 12.30
CA TRP A 144 1.77 0.90 10.93
C TRP A 144 2.97 0.43 10.13
N ASP A 145 2.76 -0.54 9.27
CA ASP A 145 3.78 -1.07 8.37
C ASP A 145 3.22 -0.94 6.93
N PRO A 146 3.49 0.19 6.26
CA PRO A 146 2.98 0.44 4.91
C PRO A 146 3.64 -0.48 3.86
N ASP A 147 4.67 -1.19 4.26
CA ASP A 147 5.44 -2.11 3.43
C ASP A 147 5.22 -3.57 3.88
N ASP A 148 4.00 -3.91 4.30
CA ASP A 148 3.68 -5.28 4.72
C ASP A 148 3.86 -6.26 3.55
N THR A 149 5.01 -6.91 3.55
CA THR A 149 5.39 -7.95 2.61
C THR A 149 5.55 -9.30 3.32
N THR A 150 4.67 -9.59 4.29
CA THR A 150 4.68 -10.87 5.02
C THR A 150 4.62 -12.08 4.08
N PHE A 151 4.01 -11.92 2.89
CA PHE A 151 4.06 -12.93 1.82
C PHE A 151 5.45 -13.20 1.24
N LEU A 152 6.44 -12.33 1.52
CA LEU A 152 7.86 -12.52 1.19
C LEU A 152 8.66 -13.11 2.35
N ALA A 153 8.00 -13.41 3.49
CA ALA A 153 8.68 -14.08 4.60
C ALA A 153 9.41 -15.34 4.10
N PRO A 154 10.61 -15.64 4.63
CA PRO A 154 11.31 -16.86 4.28
C PRO A 154 10.41 -18.06 4.58
N HIS A 155 10.33 -19.01 3.66
CA HIS A 155 9.89 -20.35 4.04
C HIS A 155 10.86 -20.89 5.11
N GLU A 156 10.40 -21.75 6.00
CA GLU A 156 11.16 -22.28 7.17
C GLU A 156 12.58 -22.78 6.85
N ASP A 157 12.87 -23.07 5.57
CA ASP A 157 14.16 -23.54 5.05
C ASP A 157 15.07 -22.44 4.47
N GLU A 158 14.71 -21.14 4.54
CA GLU A 158 15.54 -20.06 3.98
C GLU A 158 16.33 -19.31 5.08
N PRO A 159 17.65 -19.04 4.87
CA PRO A 159 18.45 -18.28 5.84
C PRO A 159 17.91 -16.86 6.01
N SER A 160 17.71 -16.45 7.27
CA SER A 160 17.27 -15.09 7.61
C SER A 160 18.35 -14.08 7.22
N VAL A 161 17.99 -13.09 6.40
CA VAL A 161 18.84 -11.92 6.18
C VAL A 161 18.66 -10.99 7.38
N THR A 162 19.68 -10.91 8.23
CA THR A 162 19.68 -10.01 9.40
C THR A 162 19.77 -8.56 8.93
N PRO A 163 18.82 -7.67 9.29
CA PRO A 163 18.94 -6.25 8.99
C PRO A 163 20.18 -5.67 9.70
N ARG A 164 21.04 -4.94 8.97
CA ARG A 164 22.08 -4.14 9.61
C ARG A 164 21.40 -3.09 10.47
N GLN A 165 21.67 -3.11 11.78
CA GLN A 165 21.32 -2.01 12.68
C GLN A 165 21.96 -0.73 12.14
N VAL A 166 21.13 0.23 11.77
CA VAL A 166 21.55 1.60 11.50
C VAL A 166 21.70 2.26 12.87
N VAL A 167 22.96 2.59 13.21
CA VAL A 167 23.31 3.43 14.36
C VAL A 167 23.04 4.88 13.98
#